data_7c0807e96ac498f3897f51e1df88800c
#
_entry.id   7c0807e96ac498f3897f51e1df88800c
#
_cell.length_a   1.000
_cell.length_b   1.000
_cell.length_c   1.000
_cell.angle_alpha   90.00
_cell.angle_beta   90.00
_cell.angle_gamma   90.00
#
_symmetry.space_group_name_H-M   'P 1'
#
loop_
_entity.id
_entity.type
_entity.pdbx_description
1 polymer ?
#
loop_
_entity_poly.entity_id
_entity_poly.type
_entity_poly.pdbx_seq_one_letter_code
_entity_poly.pdbx_strand_id
1 'polypeptide(L)'
;MSFNLNSWQIQGDTSTWIFATCIVIASSYLAIRTWVRMKKNRKIAIWEGFRFLIILLIVVTLFNPERVEQLERSQKSQIVCLQDISSSMETKDIILDESGPIQRIEWTQQFLQKDWIENLEKNATILVNNFSSSSGKKSTDISSAIRDTIDQTKSLKAILLLTDGDSNTGPPVLSVAGRSRALSIPIYSVITGSDSSLPDLSLDEVFAP
;
A
#
# COMPACT_ATOMS: atom_id res chain seq x y z
N MET A 1 -26.54 -10.52 14.60
CA MET A 1 -26.52 -9.17 13.98
C MET A 1 -26.26 -8.18 15.09
N SER A 2 -25.00 -7.80 15.31
CA SER A 2 -24.63 -6.76 16.27
C SER A 2 -24.78 -5.42 15.56
N PHE A 3 -25.75 -4.63 15.98
CA PHE A 3 -25.89 -3.25 15.52
C PHE A 3 -24.71 -2.44 16.09
N ASN A 4 -23.76 -2.14 15.22
CA ASN A 4 -22.63 -1.29 15.59
C ASN A 4 -23.06 0.16 15.31
N LEU A 5 -23.42 0.89 16.36
CA LEU A 5 -23.84 2.30 16.30
C LEU A 5 -22.71 3.25 15.87
N ASN A 6 -21.48 2.76 15.73
CA ASN A 6 -20.30 3.56 15.39
C ASN A 6 -20.13 3.88 13.88
N SER A 7 -21.05 3.43 13.03
CA SER A 7 -20.93 3.62 11.57
C SER A 7 -21.76 4.79 11.03
N TRP A 8 -22.57 5.46 11.86
CA TRP A 8 -23.37 6.61 11.45
C TRP A 8 -22.59 7.90 11.71
N GLN A 9 -22.24 8.61 10.64
CA GLN A 9 -21.70 9.97 10.74
C GLN A 9 -22.83 10.95 10.38
N ILE A 10 -23.06 11.88 11.28
CA ILE A 10 -24.01 12.98 11.08
C ILE A 10 -23.18 14.17 10.60
N GLN A 11 -23.29 14.54 9.34
CA GLN A 11 -22.68 15.75 8.80
C GLN A 11 -23.56 16.95 9.11
N GLY A 12 -23.21 17.71 10.14
CA GLY A 12 -23.89 18.97 10.47
C GLY A 12 -22.88 20.00 10.92
N ASP A 13 -22.81 21.12 10.23
CA ASP A 13 -22.07 22.29 10.68
C ASP A 13 -22.78 22.90 11.91
N THR A 14 -22.05 23.64 12.73
CA THR A 14 -22.58 24.31 13.95
C THR A 14 -23.82 25.18 13.63
N SER A 15 -23.85 25.79 12.46
CA SER A 15 -24.98 26.54 11.94
C SER A 15 -26.23 25.67 11.72
N THR A 16 -26.06 24.46 11.21
CA THR A 16 -27.13 23.48 10.95
C THR A 16 -27.78 23.03 12.27
N TRP A 17 -26.97 22.76 13.29
CA TRP A 17 -27.47 22.42 14.63
C TRP A 17 -28.28 23.53 15.27
N ILE A 18 -27.82 24.80 15.17
CA ILE A 18 -28.55 25.97 15.69
C ILE A 18 -29.89 26.12 14.96
N PHE A 19 -29.87 25.98 13.62
CA PHE A 19 -31.08 26.12 12.81
C PHE A 19 -32.12 25.05 13.12
N ALA A 20 -31.67 23.78 13.23
CA ALA A 20 -32.52 22.66 13.59
C ALA A 20 -33.17 22.80 14.97
N THR A 21 -32.39 23.22 15.97
CA THR A 21 -32.89 23.46 17.32
C THR A 21 -33.88 24.61 17.34
N CYS A 22 -33.66 25.70 16.62
CA CYS A 22 -34.61 26.81 16.51
C CYS A 22 -35.94 26.37 15.89
N ILE A 23 -35.91 25.56 14.82
CA ILE A 23 -37.11 25.03 14.14
C ILE A 23 -37.92 24.16 15.10
N VAL A 24 -37.24 23.23 15.82
CA VAL A 24 -37.92 22.32 16.76
C VAL A 24 -38.56 23.12 17.91
N ILE A 25 -37.86 24.10 18.47
CA ILE A 25 -38.39 24.94 19.56
C ILE A 25 -39.58 25.76 19.06
N ALA A 26 -39.47 26.41 17.90
CA ALA A 26 -40.56 27.21 17.33
C ALA A 26 -41.81 26.35 17.00
N SER A 27 -41.59 25.16 16.43
CA SER A 27 -42.66 24.20 16.13
C SER A 27 -43.37 23.73 17.42
N SER A 28 -42.61 23.35 18.44
CA SER A 28 -43.14 22.95 19.74
C SER A 28 -43.96 24.07 20.41
N TYR A 29 -43.47 25.29 20.37
CA TYR A 29 -44.16 26.47 20.92
C TYR A 29 -45.51 26.68 20.20
N LEU A 30 -45.53 26.65 18.87
CA LEU A 30 -46.73 26.82 18.07
C LEU A 30 -47.75 25.69 18.35
N ALA A 31 -47.30 24.44 18.42
CA ALA A 31 -48.17 23.30 18.71
C ALA A 31 -48.83 23.41 20.08
N ILE A 32 -48.07 23.76 21.10
CA ILE A 32 -48.60 23.98 22.47
C ILE A 32 -49.59 25.13 22.48
N ARG A 33 -49.27 26.27 21.86
CA ARG A 33 -50.13 27.45 21.79
C ARG A 33 -51.46 27.15 21.09
N THR A 34 -51.43 26.42 19.98
CA THR A 34 -52.65 26.02 19.24
C THR A 34 -53.50 25.08 20.07
N TRP A 35 -52.89 24.08 20.73
CA TRP A 35 -53.59 23.13 21.58
C TRP A 35 -54.29 23.80 22.78
N VAL A 36 -53.60 24.72 23.44
CA VAL A 36 -54.16 25.50 24.56
C VAL A 36 -55.29 26.37 24.09
N ARG A 37 -55.16 27.11 22.97
CA ARG A 37 -56.16 27.98 22.38
C ARG A 37 -57.44 27.27 21.99
N MET A 38 -57.36 26.02 21.53
CA MET A 38 -58.47 25.20 21.06
C MET A 38 -59.08 24.33 22.18
N LYS A 39 -59.08 24.78 23.42
CA LYS A 39 -59.68 24.12 24.59
C LYS A 39 -59.25 22.63 24.77
N LYS A 40 -58.03 22.30 24.48
CA LYS A 40 -57.46 20.94 24.67
C LYS A 40 -58.21 19.81 23.93
N ASN A 41 -58.76 20.08 22.74
CA ASN A 41 -59.47 19.09 21.96
C ASN A 41 -58.50 17.97 21.45
N ARG A 42 -58.86 16.68 21.71
CA ARG A 42 -58.03 15.53 21.35
C ARG A 42 -57.79 15.42 19.84
N LYS A 43 -58.73 15.75 19.00
CA LYS A 43 -58.60 15.69 17.52
C LYS A 43 -57.52 16.67 17.04
N ILE A 44 -57.45 17.87 17.62
CA ILE A 44 -56.47 18.90 17.28
C ILE A 44 -55.07 18.48 17.75
N ALA A 45 -54.98 17.84 18.94
CA ALA A 45 -53.71 17.28 19.41
C ALA A 45 -53.10 16.25 18.47
N ILE A 46 -53.92 15.40 17.83
CA ILE A 46 -53.44 14.41 16.87
C ILE A 46 -52.93 15.12 15.61
N TRP A 47 -53.61 16.11 15.07
CA TRP A 47 -53.16 16.88 13.91
C TRP A 47 -51.89 17.66 14.18
N GLU A 48 -51.73 18.27 15.33
CA GLU A 48 -50.49 18.97 15.75
C GLU A 48 -49.35 17.96 15.95
N GLY A 49 -49.62 16.75 16.45
CA GLY A 49 -48.65 15.65 16.55
C GLY A 49 -48.12 15.21 15.18
N PHE A 50 -48.99 15.07 14.19
CA PHE A 50 -48.58 14.77 12.80
C PHE A 50 -47.72 15.88 12.20
N ARG A 51 -48.13 17.15 12.43
CA ARG A 51 -47.35 18.30 11.97
C ARG A 51 -45.96 18.32 12.58
N PHE A 52 -45.85 18.07 13.89
CA PHE A 52 -44.56 17.99 14.57
C PHE A 52 -43.70 16.85 14.05
N LEU A 53 -44.30 15.67 13.80
CA LEU A 53 -43.59 14.50 13.25
C LEU A 53 -43.03 14.80 11.85
N ILE A 54 -43.78 15.49 10.99
CA ILE A 54 -43.30 15.89 9.66
C ILE A 54 -42.12 16.84 9.78
N ILE A 55 -42.16 17.82 10.67
CA ILE A 55 -41.07 18.76 10.88
C ILE A 55 -39.83 18.03 11.42
N LEU A 56 -40.01 17.10 12.35
CA LEU A 56 -38.93 16.28 12.88
C LEU A 56 -38.24 15.45 11.76
N LEU A 57 -39.05 14.88 10.89
CA LEU A 57 -38.56 14.09 9.76
C LEU A 57 -37.76 14.94 8.77
N ILE A 58 -38.22 16.18 8.49
CA ILE A 58 -37.49 17.16 7.69
C ILE A 58 -36.14 17.53 8.35
N VAL A 59 -36.15 17.74 9.67
CA VAL A 59 -34.92 18.04 10.41
C VAL A 59 -33.93 16.87 10.35
N VAL A 60 -34.40 15.62 10.47
CA VAL A 60 -33.56 14.44 10.36
C VAL A 60 -32.94 14.33 8.96
N THR A 61 -33.73 14.62 7.91
CA THR A 61 -33.19 14.61 6.54
C THR A 61 -32.16 15.71 6.28
N LEU A 62 -32.28 16.86 6.99
CA LEU A 62 -31.33 17.96 6.87
C LEU A 62 -29.91 17.57 7.36
N PHE A 63 -29.83 16.66 8.32
CA PHE A 63 -28.56 16.15 8.84
C PHE A 63 -27.88 15.12 7.95
N ASN A 64 -28.53 14.71 6.84
CA ASN A 64 -27.99 13.75 5.87
C ASN A 64 -27.21 12.61 6.55
N PRO A 65 -27.88 11.75 7.35
CA PRO A 65 -27.19 10.67 8.05
C PRO A 65 -26.58 9.73 7.03
N GLU A 66 -25.26 9.76 6.86
CA GLU A 66 -24.52 8.93 5.94
C GLU A 66 -23.95 7.73 6.68
N ARG A 67 -24.16 6.55 6.14
CA ARG A 67 -23.55 5.33 6.65
C ARG A 67 -22.19 5.16 6.00
N VAL A 68 -21.14 5.56 6.69
CA VAL A 68 -19.77 5.33 6.25
C VAL A 68 -19.38 3.90 6.62
N GLU A 69 -19.50 2.98 5.68
CA GLU A 69 -18.83 1.71 5.78
C GLU A 69 -17.34 1.96 5.43
N GLN A 70 -16.50 2.07 6.43
CA GLN A 70 -15.07 1.95 6.24
C GLN A 70 -14.80 0.50 5.79
N LEU A 71 -14.83 0.29 4.49
CA LEU A 71 -14.22 -0.88 3.89
C LEU A 71 -12.70 -0.72 4.11
N GLU A 72 -12.21 -1.11 5.29
CA GLU A 72 -10.80 -1.44 5.42
C GLU A 72 -10.53 -2.60 4.47
N ARG A 73 -10.28 -2.25 3.20
CA ARG A 73 -9.54 -3.15 2.32
C ARG A 73 -8.13 -3.19 2.91
N SER A 74 -7.96 -4.02 3.89
CA SER A 74 -6.66 -4.47 4.35
C SER A 74 -6.00 -5.27 3.22
N GLN A 75 -5.66 -4.58 2.12
CA GLN A 75 -4.71 -5.16 1.18
C GLN A 75 -3.40 -5.19 1.94
N LYS A 76 -2.98 -6.39 2.33
CA LYS A 76 -1.66 -6.57 2.92
C LYS A 76 -0.65 -5.86 2.04
N SER A 77 0.17 -5.05 2.67
CA SER A 77 1.30 -4.40 2.00
C SER A 77 2.16 -5.45 1.30
N GLN A 78 2.59 -5.16 0.08
CA GLN A 78 3.43 -6.09 -0.68
C GLN A 78 4.86 -5.59 -0.74
N ILE A 79 5.80 -6.48 -0.49
CA ILE A 79 7.24 -6.28 -0.67
C ILE A 79 7.68 -7.23 -1.77
N VAL A 80 8.34 -6.71 -2.78
CA VAL A 80 8.84 -7.54 -3.88
C VAL A 80 10.35 -7.67 -3.76
N CYS A 81 10.82 -8.91 -3.69
CA CYS A 81 12.23 -9.27 -3.77
C CYS A 81 12.55 -9.59 -5.23
N LEU A 82 13.37 -8.75 -5.86
CA LEU A 82 13.87 -8.96 -7.22
C LEU A 82 15.21 -9.67 -7.14
N GLN A 83 15.26 -10.92 -7.61
CA GLN A 83 16.47 -11.72 -7.65
C GLN A 83 17.03 -11.74 -9.06
N ASP A 84 18.28 -11.30 -9.21
CA ASP A 84 19.01 -11.39 -10.44
C ASP A 84 19.40 -12.85 -10.74
N ILE A 85 19.07 -13.32 -11.94
CA ILE A 85 19.42 -14.65 -12.43
C ILE A 85 20.31 -14.61 -13.69
N SER A 86 21.00 -13.50 -13.90
CA SER A 86 21.96 -13.35 -14.99
C SER A 86 23.15 -14.28 -14.84
N SER A 87 23.91 -14.46 -15.91
CA SER A 87 25.06 -15.37 -15.90
C SER A 87 26.18 -14.93 -14.95
N SER A 88 26.30 -13.63 -14.65
CA SER A 88 27.25 -13.12 -13.63
C SER A 88 26.97 -13.66 -12.23
N MET A 89 25.70 -13.97 -11.93
CA MET A 89 25.28 -14.56 -10.66
C MET A 89 25.68 -16.04 -10.50
N GLU A 90 26.13 -16.70 -11.56
CA GLU A 90 26.67 -18.07 -11.51
C GLU A 90 28.14 -18.09 -11.04
N THR A 91 28.78 -16.92 -10.90
CA THR A 91 30.17 -16.79 -10.42
C THR A 91 30.29 -17.32 -8.99
N LYS A 92 31.35 -18.11 -8.73
CA LYS A 92 31.67 -18.67 -7.41
C LYS A 92 32.74 -17.83 -6.74
N ASP A 93 32.37 -16.78 -6.05
CA ASP A 93 33.28 -15.87 -5.40
C ASP A 93 32.90 -15.53 -3.94
N ILE A 94 31.76 -16.04 -3.47
CA ILE A 94 31.32 -15.79 -2.09
C ILE A 94 31.87 -16.89 -1.17
N ILE A 95 32.71 -16.49 -0.23
CA ILE A 95 33.28 -17.38 0.80
C ILE A 95 32.57 -17.07 2.11
N LEU A 96 31.72 -18.00 2.58
CA LEU A 96 31.01 -17.84 3.86
C LEU A 96 31.76 -18.50 5.02
N ASP A 97 32.35 -19.68 4.75
CA ASP A 97 33.03 -20.53 5.74
C ASP A 97 34.09 -21.41 5.06
N GLU A 98 34.65 -22.35 5.79
CA GLU A 98 35.65 -23.32 5.29
C GLU A 98 35.14 -24.27 4.16
N SER A 99 33.84 -24.18 3.83
CA SER A 99 33.21 -25.06 2.82
C SER A 99 33.56 -24.71 1.38
N GLY A 100 34.33 -23.63 1.14
CA GLY A 100 34.72 -23.20 -0.19
C GLY A 100 33.77 -22.16 -0.81
N PRO A 101 34.12 -21.63 -2.00
CA PRO A 101 33.35 -20.57 -2.66
C PRO A 101 32.01 -21.10 -3.20
N ILE A 102 30.93 -20.41 -2.90
CA ILE A 102 29.58 -20.68 -3.41
C ILE A 102 29.20 -19.70 -4.51
N GLN A 103 28.19 -20.06 -5.31
CA GLN A 103 27.66 -19.18 -6.33
C GLN A 103 26.89 -18.01 -5.70
N ARG A 104 26.93 -16.85 -6.34
CA ARG A 104 26.17 -15.68 -5.92
C ARG A 104 24.66 -15.97 -5.87
N ILE A 105 24.14 -16.72 -6.85
CA ILE A 105 22.73 -17.13 -6.90
C ILE A 105 22.34 -18.04 -5.74
N GLU A 106 23.21 -18.98 -5.37
CA GLU A 106 22.98 -19.87 -4.21
C GLU A 106 22.92 -19.06 -2.90
N TRP A 107 23.83 -18.09 -2.76
CA TRP A 107 23.84 -17.21 -1.61
C TRP A 107 22.55 -16.39 -1.51
N THR A 108 22.05 -15.81 -2.62
CA THR A 108 20.81 -15.05 -2.62
C THR A 108 19.61 -15.92 -2.26
N GLN A 109 19.57 -17.18 -2.69
CA GLN A 109 18.54 -18.13 -2.30
C GLN A 109 18.58 -18.44 -0.80
N GLN A 110 19.77 -18.69 -0.25
CA GLN A 110 19.93 -18.89 1.20
C GLN A 110 19.56 -17.64 1.99
N PHE A 111 19.89 -16.45 1.47
CA PHE A 111 19.51 -15.17 2.09
C PHE A 111 18.00 -15.00 2.16
N LEU A 112 17.26 -15.41 1.13
CA LEU A 112 15.80 -15.36 1.07
C LEU A 112 15.11 -16.42 1.94
N GLN A 113 15.82 -17.45 2.42
CA GLN A 113 15.28 -18.48 3.30
C GLN A 113 15.50 -18.22 4.80
N LYS A 114 16.09 -17.10 5.16
CA LYS A 114 16.38 -16.75 6.57
C LYS A 114 15.13 -16.29 7.34
N ASP A 115 15.16 -16.46 8.64
CA ASP A 115 14.09 -16.15 9.61
C ASP A 115 13.54 -14.71 9.54
N TRP A 116 14.33 -13.77 8.98
CA TRP A 116 13.88 -12.38 8.84
C TRP A 116 12.71 -12.24 7.87
N ILE A 117 12.60 -13.12 6.87
CA ILE A 117 11.46 -13.16 5.93
C ILE A 117 10.18 -13.54 6.65
N GLU A 118 10.21 -14.59 7.48
CA GLU A 118 9.03 -15.01 8.27
C GLU A 118 8.51 -13.89 9.17
N ASN A 119 9.42 -13.08 9.71
CA ASN A 119 9.02 -11.93 10.53
C ASN A 119 8.36 -10.82 9.72
N LEU A 120 8.77 -10.60 8.49
CA LEU A 120 8.14 -9.64 7.58
C LEU A 120 6.79 -10.14 7.07
N GLU A 121 6.64 -11.44 6.82
CA GLU A 121 5.39 -12.04 6.32
C GLU A 121 4.21 -11.89 7.30
N LYS A 122 4.48 -11.67 8.57
CA LYS A 122 3.44 -11.35 9.57
C LYS A 122 2.69 -10.06 9.22
N ASN A 123 3.39 -9.08 8.63
CA ASN A 123 2.85 -7.73 8.38
C ASN A 123 2.69 -7.39 6.89
N ALA A 124 3.37 -8.11 6.00
CA ALA A 124 3.37 -7.87 4.56
C ALA A 124 3.36 -9.20 3.78
N THR A 125 2.92 -9.15 2.54
CA THR A 125 3.08 -10.28 1.61
C THR A 125 4.40 -10.12 0.88
N ILE A 126 5.27 -11.11 0.92
CA ILE A 126 6.55 -11.11 0.20
C ILE A 126 6.37 -11.88 -1.10
N LEU A 127 6.75 -11.25 -2.21
CA LEU A 127 6.77 -11.84 -3.53
C LEU A 127 8.22 -11.90 -4.01
N VAL A 128 8.67 -13.06 -4.46
CA VAL A 128 10.01 -13.23 -5.04
C VAL A 128 9.87 -13.36 -6.54
N ASN A 129 10.45 -12.41 -7.26
CA ASN A 129 10.46 -12.39 -8.72
C ASN A 129 11.89 -12.45 -9.23
N ASN A 130 12.14 -13.35 -10.17
CA ASN A 130 13.43 -13.47 -10.84
C ASN A 130 13.45 -12.52 -12.04
N PHE A 131 14.60 -11.89 -12.28
CA PHE A 131 14.79 -11.05 -13.44
C PHE A 131 16.16 -11.31 -14.11
N SER A 132 16.19 -11.03 -15.39
CA SER A 132 17.38 -10.93 -16.23
C SER A 132 17.07 -9.94 -17.35
N SER A 133 17.78 -9.95 -18.45
CA SER A 133 17.36 -9.18 -19.63
C SER A 133 16.40 -9.98 -20.51
N SER A 134 15.57 -9.28 -21.27
CA SER A 134 14.77 -9.86 -22.37
C SER A 134 15.61 -10.53 -23.45
N SER A 135 16.89 -10.15 -23.57
CA SER A 135 17.87 -10.73 -24.49
C SER A 135 18.49 -12.05 -23.98
N GLY A 136 18.07 -12.52 -22.78
CA GLY A 136 18.55 -13.75 -22.16
C GLY A 136 19.47 -13.53 -20.97
N LYS A 137 19.99 -14.62 -20.38
CA LYS A 137 20.80 -14.57 -19.14
C LYS A 137 22.16 -13.85 -19.25
N LYS A 138 22.62 -13.54 -20.46
CA LYS A 138 23.93 -12.87 -20.67
C LYS A 138 23.89 -11.36 -20.41
N SER A 139 22.71 -10.80 -20.17
CA SER A 139 22.56 -9.38 -19.92
C SER A 139 21.56 -9.13 -18.80
N THR A 140 21.72 -8.02 -18.10
CA THR A 140 20.92 -7.64 -16.95
C THR A 140 20.25 -6.28 -17.19
N ASP A 141 18.92 -6.21 -17.04
CA ASP A 141 18.13 -4.98 -17.12
C ASP A 141 17.41 -4.74 -15.80
N ILE A 142 18.10 -4.10 -14.87
CA ILE A 142 17.55 -3.73 -13.56
C ILE A 142 16.40 -2.73 -13.70
N SER A 143 16.52 -1.81 -14.66
CA SER A 143 15.55 -0.72 -14.82
C SER A 143 14.18 -1.23 -15.25
N SER A 144 14.13 -2.15 -16.20
CA SER A 144 12.87 -2.74 -16.65
C SER A 144 12.26 -3.61 -15.54
N ALA A 145 13.06 -4.40 -14.82
CA ALA A 145 12.59 -5.21 -13.70
C ALA A 145 11.92 -4.38 -12.61
N ILE A 146 12.52 -3.26 -12.21
CA ILE A 146 11.93 -2.35 -11.22
C ILE A 146 10.68 -1.69 -11.76
N ARG A 147 10.69 -1.21 -13.01
CA ARG A 147 9.53 -0.57 -13.65
C ARG A 147 8.34 -1.51 -13.70
N ASP A 148 8.54 -2.72 -14.20
CA ASP A 148 7.49 -3.73 -14.33
C ASP A 148 6.91 -4.10 -12.96
N THR A 149 7.76 -4.20 -11.95
CA THR A 149 7.33 -4.43 -10.57
C THR A 149 6.43 -3.31 -10.06
N ILE A 150 6.81 -2.05 -10.28
CA ILE A 150 6.01 -0.88 -9.87
C ILE A 150 4.66 -0.86 -10.60
N ASP A 151 4.64 -1.23 -11.89
CA ASP A 151 3.44 -1.15 -12.73
C ASP A 151 2.47 -2.31 -12.46
N GLN A 152 2.98 -3.50 -12.14
CA GLN A 152 2.18 -4.71 -11.97
C GLN A 152 1.73 -4.97 -10.53
N THR A 153 2.46 -4.45 -9.53
CA THR A 153 2.21 -4.78 -8.13
C THR A 153 1.32 -3.74 -7.45
N LYS A 154 0.12 -4.14 -7.07
CA LYS A 154 -0.77 -3.30 -6.28
C LYS A 154 -0.32 -3.26 -4.82
N SER A 155 -0.43 -2.09 -4.18
CA SER A 155 -0.05 -1.90 -2.76
C SER A 155 1.42 -2.21 -2.46
N LEU A 156 2.32 -1.99 -3.43
CA LEU A 156 3.76 -2.13 -3.29
C LEU A 156 4.28 -1.12 -2.26
N LYS A 157 5.02 -1.61 -1.25
CA LYS A 157 5.58 -0.79 -0.17
C LYS A 157 7.09 -0.67 -0.24
N ALA A 158 7.76 -1.69 -0.75
CA ALA A 158 9.20 -1.68 -0.90
C ALA A 158 9.64 -2.69 -1.96
N ILE A 159 10.80 -2.46 -2.54
CA ILE A 159 11.49 -3.39 -3.43
C ILE A 159 12.82 -3.76 -2.76
N LEU A 160 13.11 -5.05 -2.66
CA LEU A 160 14.40 -5.58 -2.28
C LEU A 160 15.09 -6.12 -3.54
N LEU A 161 16.19 -5.53 -3.92
CA LEU A 161 16.94 -5.89 -5.11
C LEU A 161 18.19 -6.69 -4.71
N LEU A 162 18.29 -7.94 -5.21
CA LEU A 162 19.43 -8.82 -5.00
C LEU A 162 20.15 -8.98 -6.35
N THR A 163 21.30 -8.35 -6.51
CA THR A 163 22.07 -8.31 -7.75
C THR A 163 23.55 -8.08 -7.45
N ASP A 164 24.42 -8.35 -8.39
CA ASP A 164 25.83 -7.94 -8.31
C ASP A 164 26.08 -6.47 -8.72
N GLY A 165 25.00 -5.79 -9.14
CA GLY A 165 25.01 -4.38 -9.51
C GLY A 165 25.34 -4.13 -10.99
N ASP A 166 25.65 -5.15 -11.76
CA ASP A 166 25.93 -5.03 -13.20
C ASP A 166 24.62 -4.89 -13.99
N SER A 167 24.40 -3.70 -14.57
CA SER A 167 23.26 -3.41 -15.44
C SER A 167 23.80 -2.96 -16.80
N ASN A 168 23.82 -3.88 -17.75
CA ASN A 168 24.46 -3.68 -19.03
C ASN A 168 23.47 -3.47 -20.19
N THR A 169 22.17 -3.56 -19.92
CA THR A 169 21.09 -3.31 -20.88
C THR A 169 19.97 -2.49 -20.27
N GLY A 170 19.14 -1.89 -21.11
CA GLY A 170 17.98 -1.09 -20.68
C GLY A 170 18.28 0.37 -20.38
N PRO A 171 17.28 1.11 -19.88
CA PRO A 171 17.43 2.53 -19.53
C PRO A 171 18.32 2.72 -18.31
N PRO A 172 18.86 3.94 -18.10
CA PRO A 172 19.64 4.23 -16.89
C PRO A 172 18.84 3.95 -15.59
N VAL A 173 19.43 3.23 -14.64
CA VAL A 173 18.79 2.87 -13.36
C VAL A 173 18.33 4.10 -12.57
N LEU A 174 19.02 5.22 -12.71
CA LEU A 174 18.68 6.48 -12.05
C LEU A 174 17.28 7.01 -12.45
N SER A 175 16.84 6.74 -13.68
CA SER A 175 15.52 7.18 -14.16
C SER A 175 14.38 6.49 -13.41
N VAL A 176 14.56 5.21 -13.12
CA VAL A 176 13.56 4.40 -12.38
C VAL A 176 13.61 4.70 -10.88
N ALA A 177 14.80 4.98 -10.34
CA ALA A 177 14.95 5.42 -8.95
C ALA A 177 14.18 6.74 -8.70
N GLY A 178 14.20 7.67 -9.66
CA GLY A 178 13.40 8.90 -9.59
C GLY A 178 11.89 8.63 -9.53
N ARG A 179 11.41 7.70 -10.34
CA ARG A 179 10.00 7.28 -10.35
C ARG A 179 9.58 6.60 -9.03
N SER A 180 10.41 5.71 -8.54
CA SER A 180 10.22 5.02 -7.25
C SER A 180 10.11 6.01 -6.09
N ARG A 181 11.00 7.03 -6.08
CA ARG A 181 10.97 8.12 -5.10
C ARG A 181 9.68 8.92 -5.18
N ALA A 182 9.21 9.26 -6.38
CA ALA A 182 7.97 10.01 -6.57
C ALA A 182 6.74 9.25 -6.05
N LEU A 183 6.77 7.92 -6.11
CA LEU A 183 5.73 7.04 -5.59
C LEU A 183 5.93 6.66 -4.11
N SER A 184 6.98 7.16 -3.46
CA SER A 184 7.36 6.83 -2.08
C SER A 184 7.57 5.33 -1.85
N ILE A 185 8.12 4.63 -2.86
CA ILE A 185 8.47 3.21 -2.80
C ILE A 185 9.99 3.11 -2.62
N PRO A 186 10.52 2.78 -1.43
CA PRO A 186 11.93 2.60 -1.22
C PRO A 186 12.46 1.35 -1.93
N ILE A 187 13.67 1.47 -2.47
CA ILE A 187 14.42 0.35 -3.05
C ILE A 187 15.62 0.10 -2.14
N TYR A 188 15.69 -1.12 -1.63
CA TYR A 188 16.82 -1.62 -0.86
C TYR A 188 17.62 -2.57 -1.74
N SER A 189 18.93 -2.32 -1.88
CA SER A 189 19.81 -3.18 -2.66
C SER A 189 20.71 -4.00 -1.74
N VAL A 190 20.80 -5.29 -2.01
CA VAL A 190 21.76 -6.21 -1.44
C VAL A 190 22.72 -6.60 -2.55
N ILE A 191 23.94 -6.09 -2.47
CA ILE A 191 24.97 -6.38 -3.47
C ILE A 191 25.58 -7.73 -3.14
N THR A 192 25.65 -8.60 -4.17
CA THR A 192 26.21 -9.93 -4.07
C THR A 192 27.53 -9.98 -4.81
N GLY A 193 28.54 -10.59 -4.20
CA GLY A 193 29.88 -10.72 -4.76
C GLY A 193 30.95 -10.60 -3.69
N SER A 194 32.19 -10.80 -4.07
CA SER A 194 33.35 -10.66 -3.20
C SER A 194 34.14 -9.39 -3.52
N ASP A 195 34.63 -8.70 -2.50
CA ASP A 195 35.57 -7.59 -2.67
C ASP A 195 36.98 -8.04 -3.08
N SER A 196 37.26 -9.35 -2.97
CA SER A 196 38.52 -9.91 -3.43
C SER A 196 38.47 -10.15 -4.94
N SER A 197 39.36 -9.52 -5.70
CA SER A 197 39.51 -9.85 -7.10
C SER A 197 39.93 -11.32 -7.22
N LEU A 198 39.14 -12.11 -7.95
CA LEU A 198 39.55 -13.46 -8.35
C LEU A 198 40.87 -13.32 -9.13
N PRO A 199 41.83 -14.24 -8.92
CA PRO A 199 43.05 -14.22 -9.72
C PRO A 199 42.67 -14.42 -11.20
N ASP A 200 42.81 -13.33 -11.94
CA ASP A 200 42.56 -13.32 -13.39
C ASP A 200 43.90 -13.63 -14.10
N LEU A 201 43.89 -14.68 -14.92
CA LEU A 201 45.01 -15.00 -15.77
C LEU A 201 44.78 -14.32 -17.12
N SER A 202 45.31 -13.11 -17.26
CA SER A 202 45.35 -12.43 -18.56
C SER A 202 46.69 -12.71 -19.26
N LEU A 203 46.62 -13.03 -20.53
CA LEU A 203 47.80 -13.12 -21.40
C LEU A 203 48.09 -11.73 -21.94
N ASP A 204 49.07 -11.00 -21.34
CA ASP A 204 49.36 -9.65 -21.73
C ASP A 204 50.15 -9.58 -23.05
N GLU A 205 51.04 -10.53 -23.35
CA GLU A 205 51.80 -10.55 -24.59
C GLU A 205 52.16 -12.02 -25.00
N VAL A 206 52.06 -12.31 -26.28
CA VAL A 206 52.59 -13.56 -26.87
C VAL A 206 53.75 -13.21 -27.82
N PHE A 207 54.95 -13.51 -27.39
CA PHE A 207 56.10 -13.44 -28.30
C PHE A 207 56.23 -14.79 -29.07
N ALA A 208 56.12 -14.73 -30.37
CA ALA A 208 56.49 -15.85 -31.24
C ALA A 208 57.92 -15.65 -31.70
N PRO A 209 58.80 -16.69 -31.66
CA PRO A 209 60.18 -16.60 -32.12
C PRO A 209 60.26 -16.47 -33.65
#